data_3ab94615eb1b7d12b0bfd157186017b4
#
_entry.id   3ab94615eb1b7d12b0bfd157186017b4
#
_cell.length_a   1.000
_cell.length_b   1.000
_cell.length_c   1.000
_cell.angle_alpha   90.00
_cell.angle_beta   90.00
_cell.angle_gamma   90.00
#
_symmetry.space_group_name_H-M   'P 1'
#
loop_
_entity.id
_entity.type
_entity.pdbx_description
1 polymer ?
#
loop_
_entity_poly.entity_id
_entity_poly.type
_entity_poly.pdbx_seq_one_letter_code
_entity_poly.pdbx_strand_id
1 'polypeptide(L)'
;MCNDTTVSKLKNDFHYTLSKFSHELRNPLTLINSGLQMIASAHPEVKEYEHWDDVMDNLDYVKELLDELSAFNNAGHVKRENIDTCSYLRAILSSIKPTLDYLEITLETDIPDSLPSMALDRIRVRQMLLNLLKNAWEAVPIPGGKISFSVIPENSGIRIDIRDNGCGISKEQ
;
A
#
# COMPACT_ATOMS: atom_id res chain seq x y z
N MET A 1 15.79 -8.37 37.27
CA MET A 1 15.68 -7.07 36.59
C MET A 1 16.71 -6.80 35.47
N CYS A 2 17.71 -7.67 35.25
CA CYS A 2 18.76 -7.45 34.22
C CYS A 2 18.44 -8.01 32.82
N ASN A 3 17.43 -8.86 32.67
CA ASN A 3 17.11 -9.50 31.38
C ASN A 3 16.27 -8.63 30.40
N ASP A 4 15.44 -7.74 30.92
CA ASP A 4 14.53 -6.95 30.07
C ASP A 4 15.25 -5.91 29.20
N THR A 5 16.29 -5.28 29.72
CA THR A 5 17.06 -4.26 28.98
C THR A 5 17.88 -4.89 27.84
N THR A 6 18.39 -6.08 28.03
CA THR A 6 19.19 -6.79 27.01
C THR A 6 18.30 -7.30 25.89
N VAL A 7 17.13 -7.84 26.20
CA VAL A 7 16.14 -8.31 25.20
C VAL A 7 15.59 -7.12 24.39
N SER A 8 15.32 -6.00 25.04
CA SER A 8 14.86 -4.77 24.36
C SER A 8 15.93 -4.21 23.42
N LYS A 9 17.20 -4.22 23.83
CA LYS A 9 18.30 -3.78 22.99
C LYS A 9 18.50 -4.69 21.76
N LEU A 10 18.46 -6.01 21.97
CA LEU A 10 18.55 -6.97 20.85
C LEU A 10 17.40 -6.81 19.84
N LYS A 11 16.18 -6.60 20.32
CA LYS A 11 15.02 -6.30 19.44
C LYS A 11 15.25 -5.02 18.63
N ASN A 12 15.72 -3.95 19.24
CA ASN A 12 15.96 -2.70 18.55
C ASN A 12 17.08 -2.83 17.49
N ASP A 13 18.17 -3.52 17.83
CA ASP A 13 19.27 -3.77 16.91
C ASP A 13 18.83 -4.65 15.72
N PHE A 14 18.00 -5.66 15.97
CA PHE A 14 17.42 -6.50 14.94
C PHE A 14 16.49 -5.71 14.01
N HIS A 15 15.59 -4.91 14.55
CA HIS A 15 14.70 -4.04 13.76
C HIS A 15 15.49 -3.03 12.92
N TYR A 16 16.52 -2.41 13.50
CA TYR A 16 17.38 -1.48 12.76
C TYR A 16 18.09 -2.16 11.59
N THR A 17 18.66 -3.35 11.82
CA THR A 17 19.36 -4.13 10.78
C THR A 17 18.42 -4.54 9.66
N LEU A 18 17.21 -5.04 9.99
CA LEU A 18 16.19 -5.40 9.00
C LEU A 18 15.72 -4.19 8.17
N SER A 19 15.52 -3.04 8.82
CA SER A 19 15.13 -1.81 8.11
C SER A 19 16.18 -1.39 7.09
N LYS A 20 17.43 -1.36 7.53
CA LYS A 20 18.56 -1.02 6.66
C LYS A 20 18.66 -1.99 5.49
N PHE A 21 18.56 -3.30 5.76
CA PHE A 21 18.61 -4.34 4.73
C PHE A 21 17.46 -4.22 3.72
N SER A 22 16.24 -3.96 4.18
CA SER A 22 15.08 -3.74 3.29
C SER A 22 15.29 -2.52 2.38
N HIS A 23 15.86 -1.43 2.91
CA HIS A 23 16.18 -0.26 2.10
C HIS A 23 17.30 -0.52 1.09
N GLU A 24 18.35 -1.25 1.50
CA GLU A 24 19.48 -1.59 0.62
C GLU A 24 19.06 -2.55 -0.51
N LEU A 25 18.09 -3.45 -0.27
CA LEU A 25 17.53 -4.33 -1.31
C LEU A 25 16.55 -3.60 -2.24
N ARG A 26 15.78 -2.64 -1.72
CA ARG A 26 14.82 -1.89 -2.55
C ARG A 26 15.51 -1.11 -3.67
N ASN A 27 16.70 -0.56 -3.40
CA ASN A 27 17.43 0.22 -4.39
C ASN A 27 17.79 -0.59 -5.65
N PRO A 28 18.50 -1.75 -5.57
CA PRO A 28 18.81 -2.54 -6.76
C PRO A 28 17.55 -3.07 -7.45
N LEU A 29 16.50 -3.45 -6.72
CA LEU A 29 15.24 -3.88 -7.31
C LEU A 29 14.56 -2.76 -8.11
N THR A 30 14.60 -1.53 -7.60
CA THR A 30 14.10 -0.36 -8.33
C THR A 30 14.88 -0.15 -9.63
N LEU A 31 16.20 -0.29 -9.59
CA LEU A 31 17.03 -0.16 -10.77
C LEU A 31 16.78 -1.27 -11.79
N ILE A 32 16.63 -2.52 -11.33
CA ILE A 32 16.28 -3.66 -12.19
C ILE A 32 14.93 -3.41 -12.86
N ASN A 33 13.91 -3.02 -12.09
CA ASN A 33 12.59 -2.73 -12.64
C ASN A 33 12.64 -1.59 -13.68
N SER A 34 13.34 -0.50 -13.35
CA SER A 34 13.50 0.61 -14.28
C SER A 34 14.24 0.18 -15.57
N GLY A 35 15.27 -0.67 -15.44
CA GLY A 35 15.99 -1.24 -16.57
C GLY A 35 15.08 -2.09 -17.47
N LEU A 36 14.29 -2.98 -16.89
CA LEU A 36 13.31 -3.80 -17.61
C LEU A 36 12.26 -2.95 -18.31
N GLN A 37 11.73 -1.92 -17.66
CA GLN A 37 10.78 -0.99 -18.26
C GLN A 37 11.40 -0.20 -19.43
N MET A 38 12.66 0.20 -19.32
CA MET A 38 13.38 0.86 -20.42
C MET A 38 13.57 -0.10 -21.61
N ILE A 39 13.93 -1.35 -21.36
CA ILE A 39 14.05 -2.38 -22.40
C ILE A 39 12.69 -2.58 -23.08
N ALA A 40 11.61 -2.76 -22.31
CA ALA A 40 10.26 -2.96 -22.85
C ALA A 40 9.73 -1.73 -23.61
N SER A 41 10.20 -0.54 -23.27
CA SER A 41 9.87 0.69 -24.01
C SER A 41 10.61 0.80 -25.33
N ALA A 42 11.88 0.38 -25.36
CA ALA A 42 12.72 0.40 -26.57
C ALA A 42 12.42 -0.81 -27.49
N HIS A 43 12.03 -1.93 -26.93
CA HIS A 43 11.81 -3.23 -27.56
C HIS A 43 10.48 -3.83 -27.07
N PRO A 44 9.30 -3.36 -27.56
CA PRO A 44 8.00 -3.84 -27.09
C PRO A 44 7.82 -5.36 -27.27
N GLU A 45 8.49 -5.96 -28.24
CA GLU A 45 8.50 -7.40 -28.53
C GLU A 45 8.99 -8.28 -27.38
N VAL A 46 9.76 -7.73 -26.43
CA VAL A 46 10.23 -8.51 -25.27
C VAL A 46 9.10 -8.94 -24.35
N LYS A 47 7.97 -8.24 -24.39
CA LYS A 47 6.77 -8.60 -23.63
C LYS A 47 6.10 -9.87 -24.14
N GLU A 48 6.40 -10.27 -25.35
CA GLU A 48 5.87 -11.51 -25.97
C GLU A 48 6.75 -12.73 -25.66
N TYR A 49 7.91 -12.53 -25.03
CA TYR A 49 8.78 -13.66 -24.67
C TYR A 49 8.18 -14.46 -23.51
N GLU A 50 8.24 -15.79 -23.65
CA GLU A 50 7.75 -16.79 -22.72
C GLU A 50 8.19 -16.44 -21.31
N HIS A 51 8.50 -16.05 -20.55
CA HIS A 51 8.96 -15.74 -19.17
C HIS A 51 9.03 -14.25 -18.86
N TRP A 52 8.59 -13.35 -19.75
CA TRP A 52 8.59 -11.94 -19.42
C TRP A 52 7.65 -11.62 -18.25
N ASP A 53 6.44 -12.14 -18.31
CA ASP A 53 5.44 -11.92 -17.27
C ASP A 53 5.87 -12.58 -15.95
N ASP A 54 6.42 -13.80 -16.00
CA ASP A 54 6.99 -14.48 -14.82
C ASP A 54 8.08 -13.62 -14.12
N VAL A 55 8.96 -12.97 -14.89
CA VAL A 55 10.01 -12.12 -14.34
C VAL A 55 9.42 -10.88 -13.69
N MET A 56 8.43 -10.25 -14.33
CA MET A 56 7.79 -9.06 -13.79
C MET A 56 6.99 -9.39 -12.53
N ASP A 57 6.24 -10.48 -12.52
CA ASP A 57 5.46 -10.95 -11.37
C ASP A 57 6.37 -11.29 -10.18
N ASN A 58 7.49 -11.99 -10.42
CA ASN A 58 8.46 -12.27 -9.38
C ASN A 58 9.12 -11.01 -8.83
N LEU A 59 9.38 -10.01 -9.66
CA LEU A 59 9.93 -8.73 -9.23
C LEU A 59 8.94 -7.98 -8.34
N ASP A 60 7.67 -7.96 -8.71
CA ASP A 60 6.62 -7.33 -7.92
C ASP A 60 6.38 -8.08 -6.60
N TYR A 61 6.41 -9.41 -6.62
CA TYR A 61 6.35 -10.22 -5.40
C TYR A 61 7.49 -9.92 -4.42
N VAL A 62 8.73 -9.78 -4.90
CA VAL A 62 9.86 -9.41 -4.02
C VAL A 62 9.70 -8.00 -3.45
N LYS A 63 9.15 -7.05 -4.22
CA LYS A 63 8.83 -5.71 -3.70
C LYS A 63 7.78 -5.77 -2.59
N GLU A 64 6.72 -6.56 -2.78
CA GLU A 64 5.69 -6.77 -1.76
C GLU A 64 6.26 -7.35 -0.47
N LEU A 65 7.12 -8.38 -0.55
CA LEU A 65 7.81 -8.94 0.61
C LEU A 65 8.67 -7.90 1.36
N LEU A 66 9.35 -7.02 0.62
CA LEU A 66 10.15 -5.94 1.23
C LEU A 66 9.27 -4.88 1.90
N ASP A 67 8.09 -4.61 1.36
CA ASP A 67 7.14 -3.68 1.93
C ASP A 67 6.51 -4.26 3.21
N GLU A 68 6.16 -5.55 3.22
CA GLU A 68 5.70 -6.26 4.42
C GLU A 68 6.77 -6.28 5.52
N LEU A 69 8.02 -6.60 5.15
CA LEU A 69 9.15 -6.59 6.08
C LEU A 69 9.39 -5.19 6.67
N SER A 70 9.28 -4.15 5.85
CA SER A 70 9.38 -2.76 6.28
C SER A 70 8.24 -2.35 7.22
N ALA A 71 7.01 -2.78 6.94
CA ALA A 71 5.84 -2.53 7.78
C ALA A 71 5.98 -3.20 9.14
N PHE A 72 6.40 -4.46 9.17
CA PHE A 72 6.68 -5.22 10.40
C PHE A 72 7.77 -4.52 11.24
N ASN A 73 8.83 -4.07 10.60
CA ASN A 73 9.98 -3.48 11.26
C ASN A 73 9.69 -2.09 11.84
N ASN A 74 8.84 -1.32 11.17
CA ASN A 74 8.41 0.01 11.62
C ASN A 74 7.32 -0.03 12.69
N ALA A 75 6.85 -1.19 13.11
CA ALA A 75 5.76 -1.33 14.08
C ALA A 75 6.05 -0.65 15.44
N GLY A 76 7.32 -0.41 15.79
CA GLY A 76 7.74 0.23 17.05
C GLY A 76 7.82 1.75 17.05
N HIS A 77 7.95 2.41 15.90
CA HIS A 77 8.15 3.86 15.82
C HIS A 77 7.05 4.55 15.02
N VAL A 78 6.00 5.00 15.68
CA VAL A 78 4.91 5.78 15.07
C VAL A 78 5.31 7.26 15.06
N LYS A 79 5.52 7.82 13.87
CA LYS A 79 5.76 9.27 13.70
C LYS A 79 4.44 9.96 13.41
N ARG A 80 3.79 10.47 14.45
CA ARG A 80 2.55 11.23 14.29
C ARG A 80 2.85 12.68 13.93
N GLU A 81 2.16 13.16 12.90
CA GLU A 81 2.13 14.56 12.49
C GLU A 81 0.68 15.02 12.32
N ASN A 82 0.45 16.31 12.53
CA ASN A 82 -0.89 16.87 12.39
C ASN A 82 -1.21 17.05 10.89
N ILE A 83 -2.25 16.41 10.40
CA ILE A 83 -2.58 16.30 8.98
C ILE A 83 -3.96 16.91 8.74
N ASP A 84 -4.11 17.70 7.66
CA ASP A 84 -5.41 17.98 7.08
C ASP A 84 -5.98 16.68 6.48
N THR A 85 -6.94 16.11 7.18
CA THR A 85 -7.48 14.78 6.88
C THR A 85 -8.18 14.75 5.52
N CYS A 86 -8.95 15.79 5.16
CA CYS A 86 -9.64 15.86 3.87
C CYS A 86 -8.66 15.86 2.70
N SER A 87 -7.72 16.79 2.69
CA SER A 87 -6.72 16.91 1.62
C SER A 87 -5.88 15.65 1.50
N TYR A 88 -5.54 15.04 2.63
CA TYR A 88 -4.73 13.82 2.67
C TYR A 88 -5.47 12.62 2.05
N LEU A 89 -6.71 12.36 2.42
CA LEU A 89 -7.50 11.26 1.88
C LEU A 89 -7.79 11.45 0.39
N ARG A 90 -8.16 12.67 -0.01
CA ARG A 90 -8.37 13.00 -1.43
C ARG A 90 -7.11 12.78 -2.27
N ALA A 91 -5.92 13.11 -1.74
CA ALA A 91 -4.65 12.88 -2.43
C ALA A 91 -4.35 11.38 -2.61
N ILE A 92 -4.67 10.53 -1.61
CA ILE A 92 -4.52 9.07 -1.73
C ILE A 92 -5.45 8.54 -2.83
N LEU A 93 -6.74 8.90 -2.81
CA LEU A 93 -7.70 8.42 -3.82
C LEU A 93 -7.35 8.90 -5.22
N SER A 94 -6.89 10.15 -5.37
CA SER A 94 -6.43 10.68 -6.65
C SER A 94 -5.21 9.91 -7.19
N SER A 95 -4.35 9.38 -6.32
CA SER A 95 -3.17 8.63 -6.75
C SER A 95 -3.48 7.27 -7.37
N ILE A 96 -4.62 6.65 -7.02
CA ILE A 96 -5.04 5.35 -7.56
C ILE A 96 -6.04 5.47 -8.71
N LYS A 97 -6.65 6.63 -8.88
CA LYS A 97 -7.68 6.86 -9.89
C LYS A 97 -7.26 6.43 -11.30
N PRO A 98 -6.05 6.77 -11.81
CA PRO A 98 -5.62 6.32 -13.14
C PRO A 98 -5.61 4.80 -13.29
N THR A 99 -5.23 4.07 -12.25
CA THR A 99 -5.24 2.59 -12.25
C THR A 99 -6.67 2.06 -12.31
N LEU A 100 -7.58 2.61 -11.52
CA LEU A 100 -8.98 2.20 -11.52
C LEU A 100 -9.68 2.54 -12.85
N ASP A 101 -9.39 3.70 -13.42
CA ASP A 101 -9.90 4.11 -14.74
C ASP A 101 -9.41 3.15 -15.84
N TYR A 102 -8.14 2.73 -15.81
CA TYR A 102 -7.57 1.75 -16.73
C TYR A 102 -8.23 0.37 -16.60
N LEU A 103 -8.55 -0.04 -15.38
CA LEU A 103 -9.22 -1.32 -15.08
C LEU A 103 -10.76 -1.24 -15.27
N GLU A 104 -11.31 -0.13 -15.74
CA GLU A 104 -12.75 0.10 -15.87
C GLU A 104 -13.54 -0.10 -14.56
N ILE A 105 -12.91 0.25 -13.42
CA ILE A 105 -13.50 0.16 -12.08
C ILE A 105 -14.02 1.53 -11.67
N THR A 106 -15.29 1.60 -11.28
CA THR A 106 -15.90 2.84 -10.77
C THR A 106 -15.55 3.06 -9.32
N LEU A 107 -14.95 4.21 -8.99
CA LEU A 107 -14.71 4.65 -7.61
C LEU A 107 -15.73 5.73 -7.23
N GLU A 108 -16.62 5.40 -6.30
CA GLU A 108 -17.55 6.34 -5.67
C GLU A 108 -16.95 6.86 -4.36
N THR A 109 -16.91 8.19 -4.17
CA THR A 109 -16.30 8.79 -2.99
C THR A 109 -17.27 9.70 -2.28
N ASP A 110 -17.41 9.53 -0.97
CA ASP A 110 -18.18 10.38 -0.06
C ASP A 110 -17.27 10.85 1.07
N ILE A 111 -16.64 12.01 0.87
CA ILE A 111 -15.75 12.66 1.83
C ILE A 111 -16.34 14.02 2.17
N PRO A 112 -16.68 14.27 3.43
CA PRO A 112 -17.16 15.59 3.87
C PRO A 112 -16.19 16.71 3.47
N ASP A 113 -16.74 17.91 3.28
CA ASP A 113 -15.93 19.10 2.93
C ASP A 113 -15.00 19.53 4.07
N SER A 114 -15.34 19.18 5.31
CA SER A 114 -14.55 19.45 6.49
C SER A 114 -14.45 18.23 7.40
N LEU A 115 -13.23 17.87 7.75
CA LEU A 115 -12.88 16.85 8.75
C LEU A 115 -11.92 17.43 9.77
N PRO A 116 -11.89 16.92 11.00
CA PRO A 116 -10.91 17.36 11.99
C PRO A 116 -9.50 17.02 11.52
N SER A 117 -8.54 17.90 11.79
CA SER A 117 -7.13 17.58 11.65
C SER A 117 -6.75 16.49 12.65
N MET A 118 -6.02 15.49 12.22
CA MET A 118 -5.68 14.33 13.02
C MET A 118 -4.17 14.13 13.12
N ALA A 119 -3.70 13.75 14.31
CA ALA A 119 -2.32 13.36 14.53
C ALA A 119 -2.09 11.92 14.07
N LEU A 120 -1.65 11.72 12.83
CA LEU A 120 -1.50 10.44 12.17
C LEU A 120 -0.07 10.20 11.70
N ASP A 121 0.32 8.92 11.64
CA ASP A 121 1.50 8.52 10.87
C ASP A 121 1.11 8.43 9.39
N ARG A 122 1.51 9.45 8.66
CA ARG A 122 1.16 9.63 7.25
C ARG A 122 1.55 8.44 6.37
N ILE A 123 2.74 7.88 6.60
CA ILE A 123 3.23 6.77 5.79
C ILE A 123 2.39 5.51 6.04
N ARG A 124 2.14 5.20 7.30
CA ARG A 124 1.39 3.99 7.68
C ARG A 124 -0.06 4.04 7.30
N VAL A 125 -0.72 5.18 7.53
CA VAL A 125 -2.12 5.34 7.12
C VAL A 125 -2.27 5.24 5.61
N ARG A 126 -1.33 5.85 4.84
CA ARG A 126 -1.31 5.69 3.39
C ARG A 126 -1.17 4.23 2.97
N GLN A 127 -0.20 3.51 3.55
CA GLN A 127 0.04 2.10 3.24
C GLN A 127 -1.18 1.23 3.58
N MET A 128 -1.76 1.43 4.76
CA MET A 128 -2.97 0.71 5.17
C MET A 128 -4.13 0.94 4.19
N LEU A 129 -4.39 2.19 3.81
CA LEU A 129 -5.48 2.52 2.89
C LEU A 129 -5.23 1.99 1.49
N LEU A 130 -4.00 2.07 0.98
CA LEU A 130 -3.66 1.52 -0.33
C LEU A 130 -3.80 0.00 -0.36
N ASN A 131 -3.41 -0.71 0.70
CA ASN A 131 -3.58 -2.16 0.79
C ASN A 131 -5.07 -2.55 0.80
N LEU A 132 -5.92 -1.82 1.57
CA LEU A 132 -7.35 -2.09 1.57
C LEU A 132 -8.01 -1.81 0.21
N LEU A 133 -7.62 -0.72 -0.44
CA LEU A 133 -8.11 -0.37 -1.77
C LEU A 133 -7.61 -1.36 -2.84
N LYS A 134 -6.36 -1.83 -2.72
CA LYS A 134 -5.80 -2.89 -3.58
C LYS A 134 -6.65 -4.17 -3.46
N ASN A 135 -6.88 -4.65 -2.25
CA ASN A 135 -7.73 -5.81 -2.03
C ASN A 135 -9.12 -5.65 -2.64
N ALA A 136 -9.70 -4.45 -2.53
CA ALA A 136 -11.01 -4.18 -3.12
C ALA A 136 -10.99 -4.27 -4.65
N TRP A 137 -10.02 -3.64 -5.34
CA TRP A 137 -10.00 -3.71 -6.82
C TRP A 137 -9.58 -5.06 -7.38
N GLU A 138 -8.82 -5.86 -6.63
CA GLU A 138 -8.47 -7.24 -7.01
C GLU A 138 -9.66 -8.20 -6.85
N ALA A 139 -10.60 -7.88 -5.97
CA ALA A 139 -11.77 -8.71 -5.71
C ALA A 139 -12.95 -8.46 -6.67
N VAL A 140 -13.02 -7.29 -7.32
CA VAL A 140 -14.17 -6.90 -8.15
C VAL A 140 -14.08 -7.45 -9.57
N PRO A 141 -15.24 -7.66 -10.26
CA PRO A 141 -15.23 -8.08 -11.65
C PRO A 141 -14.68 -6.98 -12.57
N ILE A 142 -13.98 -7.37 -13.63
CA ILE A 142 -13.52 -6.50 -14.70
C ILE A 142 -14.13 -7.01 -16.02
N PRO A 143 -14.93 -6.20 -16.73
CA PRO A 143 -15.41 -4.86 -16.37
C PRO A 143 -16.58 -4.86 -15.38
N GLY A 144 -16.89 -3.68 -14.85
CA GLY A 144 -18.07 -3.46 -14.01
C GLY A 144 -17.81 -3.46 -12.51
N GLY A 145 -16.53 -3.48 -12.11
CA GLY A 145 -16.11 -3.32 -10.74
C GLY A 145 -16.56 -1.98 -10.14
N LYS A 146 -17.01 -2.00 -8.89
CA LYS A 146 -17.40 -0.80 -8.14
C LYS A 146 -16.78 -0.84 -6.76
N ILE A 147 -16.17 0.28 -6.38
CA ILE A 147 -15.62 0.51 -5.04
C ILE A 147 -16.23 1.79 -4.50
N SER A 148 -16.74 1.76 -3.29
CA SER A 148 -17.19 2.95 -2.57
C SER A 148 -16.26 3.23 -1.40
N PHE A 149 -15.86 4.50 -1.27
CA PHE A 149 -15.03 5.00 -0.17
C PHE A 149 -15.79 6.13 0.52
N SER A 150 -16.21 5.91 1.76
CA SER A 150 -16.92 6.92 2.54
C SER A 150 -16.23 7.21 3.86
N VAL A 151 -16.31 8.46 4.30
CA VAL A 151 -15.72 8.94 5.55
C VAL A 151 -16.79 9.57 6.42
N ILE A 152 -16.91 9.08 7.65
CA ILE A 152 -17.91 9.53 8.61
C ILE A 152 -17.17 10.11 9.81
N PRO A 153 -17.39 11.40 10.14
CA PRO A 153 -16.89 11.96 11.39
C PRO A 153 -17.48 11.27 12.60
N GLU A 154 -16.67 10.94 13.59
CA GLU A 154 -17.07 10.40 14.87
C GLU A 154 -16.55 11.25 16.03
N ASN A 155 -17.06 11.07 17.25
CA ASN A 155 -16.71 11.91 18.41
C ASN A 155 -15.21 11.98 18.72
N SER A 156 -14.45 10.94 18.43
CA SER A 156 -13.00 10.84 18.73
C SER A 156 -12.13 10.59 17.52
N GLY A 157 -12.67 10.73 16.28
CA GLY A 157 -11.93 10.43 15.08
C GLY A 157 -12.76 10.45 13.83
N ILE A 158 -12.42 9.59 12.91
CA ILE A 158 -13.18 9.33 11.68
C ILE A 158 -13.36 7.83 11.50
N ARG A 159 -14.46 7.43 10.91
CA ARG A 159 -14.67 6.09 10.37
C ARG A 159 -14.51 6.14 8.86
N ILE A 160 -13.76 5.21 8.32
CA ILE A 160 -13.59 5.03 6.88
C ILE A 160 -14.24 3.69 6.51
N ASP A 161 -15.22 3.73 5.63
CA ASP A 161 -15.88 2.55 5.09
C ASP A 161 -15.42 2.37 3.63
N ILE A 162 -14.84 1.21 3.31
CA ILE A 162 -14.48 0.79 1.96
C ILE A 162 -15.36 -0.41 1.64
N ARG A 163 -16.09 -0.34 0.54
CA ARG A 163 -16.98 -1.43 0.09
C ARG A 163 -16.73 -1.67 -1.39
N ASP A 164 -16.76 -2.92 -1.77
CA ASP A 164 -16.63 -3.38 -3.14
C ASP A 164 -17.82 -4.29 -3.53
N ASN A 165 -17.98 -4.52 -4.82
CA ASN A 165 -18.96 -5.47 -5.35
C ASN A 165 -18.32 -6.79 -5.79
N GLY A 166 -17.20 -7.14 -5.17
CA GLY A 166 -16.42 -8.34 -5.46
C GLY A 166 -17.04 -9.64 -4.93
N CYS A 167 -16.29 -10.71 -5.04
CA CYS A 167 -16.72 -12.06 -4.65
C CYS A 167 -16.86 -12.27 -3.12
N GLY A 168 -16.38 -11.30 -2.32
CA GLY A 168 -16.35 -11.42 -0.86
C GLY A 168 -15.29 -12.40 -0.36
N ILE A 169 -15.23 -12.56 0.96
CA ILE A 169 -14.30 -13.47 1.65
C ILE A 169 -15.08 -14.74 2.03
N SER A 170 -14.57 -15.91 1.63
CA SER A 170 -15.15 -17.19 2.01
C SER A 170 -15.01 -17.43 3.52
N LYS A 171 -15.97 -18.18 4.12
CA LYS A 171 -15.91 -18.49 5.56
C LYS A 171 -14.75 -19.43 5.96
N GLU A 172 -14.02 -19.94 5.00
CA GLU A 172 -12.89 -20.88 5.19
C GLU A 172 -11.52 -20.18 5.11
N GLN A 173 -11.50 -18.86 4.84
CA GLN A 173 -10.35 -17.96 4.92
C GLN A 173 -10.46 -17.09 6.18
#